data_1a2e000608b76a2280ddf19bea2228fa
#
_entry.id   1a2e000608b76a2280ddf19bea2228fa
#
_cell.length_a   1.000
_cell.length_b   1.000
_cell.length_c   1.000
_cell.angle_alpha   90.00
_cell.angle_beta   90.00
_cell.angle_gamma   90.00
#
_symmetry.space_group_name_H-M   'P 1'
#
loop_
_entity.id
_entity.type
_entity.pdbx_description
1 polymer ?
#
loop_
_entity_poly.entity_id
_entity_poly.type
_entity_poly.pdbx_seq_one_letter_code
_entity_poly.pdbx_strand_id
1 'polypeptide(L)'
;MTFRLRHILFRAALSAASLFFLVPAVYAHSGKARFHAIIDTDGAADDLRTLCMLLGNREVEVLAVTTSEGALPPAESAASVRALLDGFYHEGVPVGAGHPTGAAAPVWRTHSRQVDWGDTLSVRTAFPPAQALIAETLEDEEEKVFFIALGALTNVCDALRENPALGDRIDRIVWYNNQAEPLAGANFEADSVAARAVLASGVPVAVVSANPACPLVVTPSLLDSIAAVPTVYARKIADTHRAAPLAKLVDAGHLQAWDDLVAVWLFAPELFVPREVSGSVTSYSLPDEASAGRAQAEILAILR
;
A
#
# COMPACT_ATOMS: atom_id res chain seq x y z
N MET A 1 30.79 -51.37 73.39
CA MET A 1 30.85 -49.93 73.71
C MET A 1 30.47 -49.15 72.49
N THR A 2 29.23 -48.73 72.44
CA THR A 2 28.50 -48.21 71.26
C THR A 2 28.46 -46.70 71.36
N PHE A 3 28.96 -46.02 70.35
CA PHE A 3 28.74 -44.59 70.20
C PHE A 3 27.89 -44.31 68.94
N ARG A 4 26.67 -43.86 69.16
CA ARG A 4 25.76 -43.39 68.10
C ARG A 4 26.10 -41.95 67.77
N LEU A 5 26.48 -41.68 66.54
CA LEU A 5 26.63 -40.35 66.00
C LEU A 5 25.27 -39.93 65.40
N ARG A 6 24.68 -38.84 65.94
CA ARG A 6 23.45 -38.24 65.42
C ARG A 6 23.85 -37.28 64.29
N HIS A 7 23.33 -37.55 63.09
CA HIS A 7 23.44 -36.63 61.97
C HIS A 7 22.44 -35.48 62.14
N ILE A 8 22.93 -34.28 62.27
CA ILE A 8 22.18 -33.05 62.18
C ILE A 8 22.10 -32.68 60.71
N LEU A 9 20.91 -32.82 60.12
CA LEU A 9 20.61 -32.35 58.76
C LEU A 9 20.30 -30.86 58.83
N PHE A 10 21.25 -30.05 58.38
CA PHE A 10 21.03 -28.65 58.08
C PHE A 10 20.26 -28.55 56.76
N ARG A 11 18.99 -28.20 56.80
CA ARG A 11 18.23 -27.85 55.62
C ARG A 11 18.54 -26.38 55.30
N ALA A 12 19.44 -26.13 54.36
CA ALA A 12 19.56 -24.82 53.73
C ALA A 12 18.38 -24.66 52.75
N ALA A 13 17.43 -23.82 53.11
CA ALA A 13 16.38 -23.38 52.20
C ALA A 13 17.03 -22.38 51.22
N LEU A 14 17.31 -22.82 49.99
CA LEU A 14 17.56 -21.93 48.89
C LEU A 14 16.26 -21.26 48.49
N SER A 15 16.04 -20.01 48.91
CA SER A 15 15.02 -19.13 48.33
C SER A 15 15.50 -18.72 46.95
N ALA A 16 15.00 -19.40 45.92
CA ALA A 16 15.09 -18.96 44.56
C ALA A 16 14.19 -17.74 44.40
N ALA A 17 14.75 -16.56 44.54
CA ALA A 17 14.11 -15.31 44.11
C ALA A 17 14.02 -15.35 42.57
N SER A 18 12.88 -15.78 42.05
CA SER A 18 12.56 -15.63 40.64
C SER A 18 12.40 -14.14 40.39
N LEU A 19 13.45 -13.50 39.84
CA LEU A 19 13.35 -12.20 39.20
C LEU A 19 12.45 -12.39 37.97
N PHE A 20 11.17 -12.10 38.11
CA PHE A 20 10.30 -11.83 36.99
C PHE A 20 10.82 -10.53 36.37
N PHE A 21 11.63 -10.63 35.33
CA PHE A 21 11.76 -9.54 34.38
C PHE A 21 10.36 -9.33 33.79
N LEU A 22 9.70 -8.28 34.26
CA LEU A 22 8.61 -7.67 33.51
C LEU A 22 9.25 -7.14 32.21
N VAL A 23 9.35 -8.00 31.22
CA VAL A 23 9.45 -7.54 29.85
C VAL A 23 8.14 -6.75 29.64
N PRO A 24 8.18 -5.43 29.39
CA PRO A 24 6.96 -4.76 28.99
C PRO A 24 6.45 -5.57 27.81
N ALA A 25 5.26 -6.16 27.95
CA ALA A 25 4.56 -6.72 26.82
C ALA A 25 4.46 -5.54 25.86
N VAL A 26 5.28 -5.56 24.84
CA VAL A 26 5.00 -4.77 23.64
C VAL A 26 3.62 -5.26 23.25
N TYR A 27 2.62 -4.43 23.51
CA TYR A 27 1.27 -4.71 23.07
C TYR A 27 1.34 -4.76 21.54
N ALA A 28 1.59 -5.95 21.02
CA ALA A 28 1.21 -6.30 19.67
C ALA A 28 -0.28 -5.93 19.61
N HIS A 29 -0.61 -5.11 18.67
CA HIS A 29 -1.90 -4.47 18.52
C HIS A 29 -3.02 -5.48 18.74
N SER A 30 -3.73 -5.35 19.86
CA SER A 30 -4.88 -6.19 20.20
C SER A 30 -6.16 -5.75 19.47
N GLY A 31 -6.05 -4.90 18.48
CA GLY A 31 -7.12 -4.50 17.57
C GLY A 31 -6.89 -5.18 16.22
N LYS A 32 -7.86 -5.95 15.75
CA LYS A 32 -7.93 -6.47 14.39
C LYS A 32 -7.87 -5.26 13.44
N ALA A 33 -7.01 -5.29 12.44
CA ALA A 33 -6.97 -4.24 11.43
C ALA A 33 -8.36 -4.09 10.78
N ARG A 34 -8.73 -2.88 10.46
CA ARG A 34 -10.01 -2.59 9.79
C ARG A 34 -9.98 -3.00 8.32
N PHE A 35 -8.82 -2.87 7.70
CA PHE A 35 -8.60 -3.14 6.29
C PHE A 35 -7.50 -4.18 6.13
N HIS A 36 -7.84 -5.34 5.61
CA HIS A 36 -6.91 -6.36 5.15
C HIS A 36 -6.68 -6.10 3.66
N ALA A 37 -5.47 -5.77 3.25
CA ALA A 37 -5.23 -5.22 1.92
C ALA A 37 -4.15 -5.94 1.13
N ILE A 38 -4.42 -6.23 -0.14
CA ILE A 38 -3.42 -6.46 -1.17
C ILE A 38 -3.26 -5.15 -1.93
N ILE A 39 -2.03 -4.68 -2.11
CA ILE A 39 -1.73 -3.44 -2.83
C ILE A 39 -1.02 -3.77 -4.13
N ASP A 40 -1.59 -3.34 -5.27
CA ASP A 40 -0.97 -3.44 -6.59
C ASP A 40 -0.49 -2.05 -7.04
N THR A 41 0.77 -1.96 -7.47
CA THR A 41 1.44 -0.70 -7.82
C THR A 41 2.19 -0.82 -9.13
N ASP A 42 2.27 0.26 -9.90
CA ASP A 42 3.12 0.33 -11.08
C ASP A 42 4.49 0.98 -10.81
N GLY A 43 4.74 1.35 -9.55
CA GLY A 43 6.02 1.91 -9.10
C GLY A 43 6.18 3.40 -9.34
N ALA A 44 5.11 4.15 -9.59
CA ALA A 44 5.16 5.60 -9.64
C ALA A 44 5.45 6.21 -8.25
N ALA A 45 5.80 7.48 -8.22
CA ALA A 45 6.18 8.14 -6.97
C ALA A 45 5.00 8.33 -6.02
N ASP A 46 3.81 8.55 -6.54
CA ASP A 46 2.56 8.66 -5.80
C ASP A 46 2.07 7.30 -5.28
N ASP A 47 2.23 6.23 -6.06
CA ASP A 47 1.97 4.86 -5.61
C ASP A 47 2.78 4.53 -4.35
N LEU A 48 4.11 4.71 -4.41
CA LEU A 48 4.98 4.33 -3.30
C LEU A 48 4.82 5.28 -2.10
N ARG A 49 4.41 6.54 -2.32
CA ARG A 49 3.97 7.42 -1.25
C ARG A 49 2.70 6.89 -0.59
N THR A 50 1.72 6.47 -1.36
CA THR A 50 0.48 5.87 -0.88
C THR A 50 0.76 4.56 -0.14
N LEU A 51 1.66 3.72 -0.66
CA LEU A 51 2.12 2.51 0.05
C LEU A 51 2.73 2.85 1.41
N CYS A 52 3.56 3.91 1.52
CA CYS A 52 4.07 4.38 2.81
C CYS A 52 2.96 4.79 3.78
N MET A 53 1.92 5.48 3.28
CA MET A 53 0.77 5.87 4.11
C MET A 53 0.04 4.65 4.66
N LEU A 54 -0.23 3.66 3.82
CA LEU A 54 -0.97 2.46 4.20
C LEU A 54 -0.15 1.55 5.13
N LEU A 55 1.15 1.37 4.88
CA LEU A 55 2.07 0.63 5.76
C LEU A 55 2.20 1.27 7.15
N GLY A 56 2.12 2.59 7.22
CA GLY A 56 2.23 3.34 8.48
C GLY A 56 0.96 3.35 9.31
N ASN A 57 -0.18 3.00 8.74
CA ASN A 57 -1.46 3.10 9.42
C ASN A 57 -1.86 1.79 10.10
N ARG A 58 -2.21 1.87 11.38
CA ARG A 58 -2.55 0.70 12.22
C ARG A 58 -3.87 0.04 11.86
N GLU A 59 -4.73 0.74 11.14
CA GLU A 59 -6.00 0.18 10.67
C GLU A 59 -5.85 -0.64 9.38
N VAL A 60 -4.65 -0.64 8.77
CA VAL A 60 -4.36 -1.40 7.54
C VAL A 60 -3.37 -2.52 7.83
N GLU A 61 -3.75 -3.74 7.52
CA GLU A 61 -2.84 -4.88 7.42
C GLU A 61 -2.52 -5.12 5.95
N VAL A 62 -1.28 -4.85 5.56
CA VAL A 62 -0.81 -5.10 4.21
C VAL A 62 -0.38 -6.56 4.09
N LEU A 63 -1.22 -7.38 3.46
CA LEU A 63 -1.03 -8.83 3.33
C LEU A 63 0.01 -9.17 2.25
N ALA A 64 -0.01 -8.43 1.15
CA ALA A 64 0.91 -8.60 0.01
C ALA A 64 1.00 -7.31 -0.80
N VAL A 65 2.13 -7.15 -1.51
CA VAL A 65 2.25 -6.11 -2.54
C VAL A 65 2.55 -6.78 -3.87
N THR A 66 1.77 -6.42 -4.90
CA THR A 66 2.00 -6.89 -6.28
C THR A 66 2.33 -5.72 -7.19
N THR A 67 2.95 -6.00 -8.32
CA THR A 67 3.36 -4.93 -9.23
C THR A 67 2.89 -5.19 -10.65
N SER A 68 2.32 -4.15 -11.28
CA SER A 68 1.82 -4.15 -12.65
C SER A 68 2.68 -3.31 -13.58
N GLU A 69 2.42 -3.40 -14.89
CA GLU A 69 3.06 -2.56 -15.89
C GLU A 69 2.53 -1.13 -15.82
N GLY A 70 3.43 -0.13 -15.86
CA GLY A 70 3.06 1.27 -15.87
C GLY A 70 4.27 2.20 -15.79
N ALA A 71 4.43 2.96 -14.72
CA ALA A 71 5.56 3.86 -14.53
C ALA A 71 6.89 3.12 -14.59
N LEU A 72 6.95 1.93 -14.01
CA LEU A 72 8.07 0.99 -14.15
C LEU A 72 7.59 -0.32 -14.77
N PRO A 73 8.48 -1.12 -15.38
CA PRO A 73 8.22 -2.51 -15.66
C PRO A 73 7.99 -3.28 -14.36
N PRO A 74 7.12 -4.32 -14.34
CA PRO A 74 6.73 -5.00 -13.10
C PRO A 74 7.89 -5.48 -12.23
N ALA A 75 8.93 -6.07 -12.84
CA ALA A 75 10.10 -6.55 -12.09
C ALA A 75 10.94 -5.41 -11.49
N GLU A 76 11.04 -4.26 -12.18
CA GLU A 76 11.73 -3.07 -11.64
C GLU A 76 10.91 -2.45 -10.49
N SER A 77 9.59 -2.37 -10.65
CA SER A 77 8.68 -1.93 -9.58
C SER A 77 8.77 -2.84 -8.36
N ALA A 78 8.77 -4.17 -8.54
CA ALA A 78 8.89 -5.15 -7.45
C ALA A 78 10.22 -5.00 -6.68
N ALA A 79 11.32 -4.71 -7.38
CA ALA A 79 12.61 -4.44 -6.74
C ALA A 79 12.56 -3.15 -5.90
N SER A 80 11.93 -2.08 -6.42
CA SER A 80 11.76 -0.82 -5.68
C SER A 80 10.86 -0.98 -4.45
N VAL A 81 9.74 -1.71 -4.59
CA VAL A 81 8.84 -2.07 -3.49
C VAL A 81 9.59 -2.87 -2.42
N ARG A 82 10.36 -3.90 -2.82
CA ARG A 82 11.12 -4.71 -1.86
C ARG A 82 12.15 -3.87 -1.09
N ALA A 83 12.88 -2.98 -1.79
CA ALA A 83 13.83 -2.08 -1.15
C ALA A 83 13.15 -1.14 -0.14
N LEU A 84 11.97 -0.61 -0.48
CA LEU A 84 11.16 0.21 0.42
C LEU A 84 10.72 -0.57 1.66
N LEU A 85 10.16 -1.77 1.48
CA LEU A 85 9.70 -2.63 2.57
C LEU A 85 10.86 -3.05 3.49
N ASP A 86 12.01 -3.43 2.93
CA ASP A 86 13.21 -3.79 3.70
C ASP A 86 13.71 -2.59 4.53
N GLY A 87 13.64 -1.38 3.97
CA GLY A 87 13.97 -0.14 4.68
C GLY A 87 13.06 0.16 5.89
N PHE A 88 11.88 -0.42 5.93
CA PHE A 88 10.93 -0.33 7.05
C PHE A 88 10.87 -1.57 7.94
N TYR A 89 11.75 -2.56 7.72
CA TYR A 89 11.71 -3.85 8.43
C TYR A 89 10.40 -4.63 8.19
N HIS A 90 9.85 -4.53 6.99
CA HIS A 90 8.67 -5.27 6.53
C HIS A 90 9.06 -6.44 5.61
N GLU A 91 10.13 -7.17 5.95
CA GLU A 91 10.61 -8.33 5.18
C GLU A 91 9.57 -9.46 5.10
N GLY A 92 8.65 -9.49 6.06
CA GLY A 92 7.55 -10.46 6.12
C GLY A 92 6.44 -10.21 5.09
N VAL A 93 6.32 -9.00 4.53
CA VAL A 93 5.33 -8.71 3.50
C VAL A 93 5.80 -9.28 2.16
N PRO A 94 5.08 -10.24 1.56
CA PRO A 94 5.47 -10.82 0.28
C PRO A 94 5.28 -9.83 -0.87
N VAL A 95 6.16 -9.94 -1.89
CA VAL A 95 6.10 -9.10 -3.11
C VAL A 95 6.03 -10.01 -4.32
N GLY A 96 5.04 -9.79 -5.19
CA GLY A 96 4.85 -10.48 -6.46
C GLY A 96 5.03 -9.55 -7.66
N ALA A 97 5.63 -10.03 -8.73
CA ALA A 97 5.75 -9.26 -9.98
C ALA A 97 4.76 -9.77 -11.02
N GLY A 98 4.02 -8.84 -11.64
CA GLY A 98 3.21 -9.11 -12.80
C GLY A 98 4.05 -9.37 -14.06
N HIS A 99 3.38 -9.59 -15.17
CA HIS A 99 4.03 -9.72 -16.47
C HIS A 99 3.92 -8.41 -17.27
N PRO A 100 4.83 -8.17 -18.22
CA PRO A 100 4.72 -7.05 -19.15
C PRO A 100 3.45 -7.19 -20.01
N THR A 101 2.69 -6.11 -20.16
CA THR A 101 1.47 -6.09 -21.00
C THR A 101 1.78 -5.83 -22.48
N GLY A 102 2.98 -5.36 -22.76
CA GLY A 102 3.35 -4.88 -24.10
C GLY A 102 2.88 -3.45 -24.38
N ALA A 103 2.30 -2.76 -23.41
CA ALA A 103 1.94 -1.36 -23.55
C ALA A 103 3.17 -0.48 -23.80
N ALA A 104 2.99 0.64 -24.51
CA ALA A 104 4.05 1.59 -24.73
C ALA A 104 4.53 2.17 -23.39
N ALA A 105 5.85 2.24 -23.22
CA ALA A 105 6.42 2.87 -22.03
C ALA A 105 5.95 4.33 -21.90
N PRO A 106 5.40 4.72 -20.74
CA PRO A 106 5.00 6.10 -20.53
C PRO A 106 6.22 7.04 -20.59
N VAL A 107 6.00 8.28 -21.02
CA VAL A 107 7.09 9.26 -21.18
C VAL A 107 7.83 9.58 -19.88
N TRP A 108 7.19 9.38 -18.73
CA TRP A 108 7.77 9.61 -17.40
C TRP A 108 8.56 8.41 -16.84
N ARG A 109 8.59 7.23 -17.52
CA ARG A 109 9.32 6.04 -17.04
C ARG A 109 10.79 6.31 -16.73
N THR A 110 11.48 7.05 -17.58
CA THR A 110 12.89 7.42 -17.33
C THR A 110 13.07 8.25 -16.07
N HIS A 111 12.08 9.08 -15.75
CA HIS A 111 12.05 9.88 -14.53
C HIS A 111 11.76 9.00 -13.30
N SER A 112 10.77 8.09 -13.39
CA SER A 112 10.41 7.17 -12.32
C SER A 112 11.58 6.29 -11.89
N ARG A 113 12.43 5.85 -12.83
CA ARG A 113 13.66 5.09 -12.54
C ARG A 113 14.71 5.84 -11.73
N GLN A 114 14.62 7.16 -11.65
CA GLN A 114 15.58 8.00 -10.91
C GLN A 114 15.13 8.29 -9.49
N VAL A 115 13.91 7.90 -9.12
CA VAL A 115 13.38 8.10 -7.76
C VAL A 115 13.89 6.99 -6.85
N ASP A 116 14.60 7.38 -5.79
CA ASP A 116 15.15 6.46 -4.81
C ASP A 116 14.19 6.26 -3.63
N TRP A 117 13.59 5.07 -3.54
CA TRP A 117 12.72 4.66 -2.45
C TRP A 117 13.39 3.76 -1.42
N GLY A 118 14.62 3.31 -1.61
CA GLY A 118 15.31 2.44 -0.68
C GLY A 118 16.67 2.00 -1.17
N ASP A 119 17.42 1.36 -0.31
CA ASP A 119 18.74 0.85 -0.64
C ASP A 119 18.60 -0.38 -1.55
N THR A 120 19.13 -0.28 -2.76
CA THR A 120 19.08 -1.35 -3.77
C THR A 120 20.06 -2.49 -3.50
N LEU A 121 20.73 -2.52 -2.33
CA LEU A 121 21.74 -3.53 -1.98
C LEU A 121 21.16 -4.94 -1.81
N SER A 122 19.87 -5.11 -1.58
CA SER A 122 19.21 -6.41 -1.58
C SER A 122 18.50 -6.67 -2.91
N VAL A 123 19.26 -6.84 -3.98
CA VAL A 123 18.69 -7.12 -5.31
C VAL A 123 18.09 -8.54 -5.32
N ARG A 124 16.86 -8.69 -4.83
CA ARG A 124 16.04 -9.83 -5.25
C ARG A 124 15.64 -9.60 -6.70
N THR A 125 16.11 -10.45 -7.58
CA THR A 125 15.81 -10.39 -9.01
C THR A 125 14.69 -11.34 -9.42
N ALA A 126 14.23 -12.19 -8.50
CA ALA A 126 13.18 -13.17 -8.75
C ALA A 126 12.04 -12.97 -7.73
N PHE A 127 10.86 -12.67 -8.25
CA PHE A 127 9.62 -12.52 -7.51
C PHE A 127 8.61 -13.57 -7.99
N PRO A 128 7.72 -14.07 -7.13
CA PRO A 128 6.62 -14.93 -7.58
C PRO A 128 5.72 -14.17 -8.56
N PRO A 129 4.99 -14.88 -9.43
CA PRO A 129 3.98 -14.27 -10.29
C PRO A 129 2.90 -13.58 -9.43
N ALA A 130 2.54 -12.34 -9.79
CA ALA A 130 1.60 -11.54 -9.01
C ALA A 130 0.24 -12.21 -8.86
N GLN A 131 -0.34 -12.79 -9.94
CA GLN A 131 -1.63 -13.45 -9.88
C GLN A 131 -1.62 -14.67 -8.94
N ALA A 132 -0.50 -15.41 -8.88
CA ALA A 132 -0.38 -16.54 -7.96
C ALA A 132 -0.32 -16.07 -6.50
N LEU A 133 0.45 -15.02 -6.21
CA LEU A 133 0.50 -14.42 -4.88
C LEU A 133 -0.85 -13.86 -4.45
N ILE A 134 -1.60 -13.20 -5.36
CA ILE A 134 -2.96 -12.73 -5.09
C ILE A 134 -3.87 -13.91 -4.72
N ALA A 135 -3.83 -15.00 -5.50
CA ALA A 135 -4.65 -16.17 -5.24
C ALA A 135 -4.34 -16.80 -3.87
N GLU A 136 -3.06 -17.05 -3.58
CA GLU A 136 -2.60 -17.61 -2.30
C GLU A 136 -3.06 -16.71 -1.14
N THR A 137 -2.82 -15.39 -1.23
CA THR A 137 -3.20 -14.45 -0.17
C THR A 137 -4.72 -14.42 0.06
N LEU A 138 -5.53 -14.45 -1.00
CA LEU A 138 -6.98 -14.44 -0.90
C LEU A 138 -7.54 -15.76 -0.35
N GLU A 139 -6.88 -16.90 -0.62
CA GLU A 139 -7.28 -18.21 -0.12
C GLU A 139 -6.92 -18.40 1.36
N ASP A 140 -5.77 -17.87 1.79
CA ASP A 140 -5.26 -18.01 3.15
C ASP A 140 -5.91 -17.04 4.15
N GLU A 141 -6.36 -15.85 3.68
CA GLU A 141 -6.95 -14.83 4.54
C GLU A 141 -8.39 -15.20 4.94
N GLU A 142 -8.73 -15.10 6.23
CA GLU A 142 -10.06 -15.39 6.73
C GLU A 142 -11.07 -14.27 6.44
N GLU A 143 -10.61 -13.03 6.48
CA GLU A 143 -11.42 -11.83 6.23
C GLU A 143 -11.52 -11.53 4.74
N LYS A 144 -12.50 -10.70 4.38
CA LYS A 144 -12.56 -10.16 3.02
C LYS A 144 -11.47 -9.10 2.82
N VAL A 145 -10.82 -9.17 1.67
CA VAL A 145 -9.65 -8.35 1.35
C VAL A 145 -10.04 -7.15 0.48
N PHE A 146 -9.52 -5.99 0.80
CA PHE A 146 -9.49 -4.84 -0.09
C PHE A 146 -8.36 -5.00 -1.09
N PHE A 147 -8.68 -5.06 -2.37
CA PHE A 147 -7.67 -5.01 -3.42
C PHE A 147 -7.44 -3.57 -3.84
N ILE A 148 -6.33 -2.98 -3.44
CA ILE A 148 -5.98 -1.59 -3.71
C ILE A 148 -5.09 -1.56 -4.96
N ALA A 149 -5.63 -1.06 -6.08
CA ALA A 149 -4.93 -0.97 -7.35
C ALA A 149 -4.52 0.48 -7.63
N LEU A 150 -3.24 0.75 -7.64
CA LEU A 150 -2.65 2.04 -7.97
C LEU A 150 -2.14 2.07 -9.42
N GLY A 151 -1.99 0.90 -10.06
CA GLY A 151 -1.63 0.69 -11.45
C GLY A 151 -2.72 0.04 -12.30
N ALA A 152 -2.31 -0.70 -13.33
CA ALA A 152 -3.22 -1.45 -14.19
C ALA A 152 -3.88 -2.62 -13.46
N LEU A 153 -5.11 -2.99 -13.85
CA LEU A 153 -5.84 -4.11 -13.26
C LEU A 153 -5.44 -5.50 -13.79
N THR A 154 -4.29 -5.62 -14.45
CA THR A 154 -3.82 -6.86 -15.07
C THR A 154 -3.74 -8.01 -14.09
N ASN A 155 -3.07 -7.81 -12.96
CA ASN A 155 -2.79 -8.89 -12.01
C ASN A 155 -4.06 -9.46 -11.35
N VAL A 156 -4.98 -8.61 -10.92
CA VAL A 156 -6.26 -9.07 -10.35
C VAL A 156 -7.17 -9.66 -11.42
N CYS A 157 -7.11 -9.17 -12.66
CA CYS A 157 -7.81 -9.77 -13.79
C CYS A 157 -7.34 -11.19 -14.04
N ASP A 158 -6.03 -11.41 -14.05
CA ASP A 158 -5.43 -12.73 -14.28
C ASP A 158 -5.80 -13.70 -13.15
N ALA A 159 -5.71 -13.26 -11.87
CA ALA A 159 -6.13 -14.07 -10.73
C ALA A 159 -7.62 -14.48 -10.82
N LEU A 160 -8.51 -13.52 -11.12
CA LEU A 160 -9.95 -13.78 -11.27
C LEU A 160 -10.28 -14.64 -12.50
N ARG A 161 -9.48 -14.55 -13.57
CA ARG A 161 -9.65 -15.38 -14.76
C ARG A 161 -9.25 -16.84 -14.49
N GLU A 162 -8.18 -17.06 -13.74
CA GLU A 162 -7.70 -18.38 -13.34
C GLU A 162 -8.64 -19.03 -12.30
N ASN A 163 -9.10 -18.25 -11.32
CA ASN A 163 -10.04 -18.70 -10.30
C ASN A 163 -11.12 -17.64 -10.00
N PRO A 164 -12.27 -17.68 -10.69
CA PRO A 164 -13.35 -16.70 -10.49
C PRO A 164 -13.92 -16.66 -9.07
N ALA A 165 -13.80 -17.75 -8.28
CA ALA A 165 -14.28 -17.80 -6.91
C ALA A 165 -13.50 -16.87 -5.96
N LEU A 166 -12.29 -16.43 -6.34
CA LEU A 166 -11.53 -15.43 -5.58
C LEU A 166 -12.29 -14.10 -5.46
N GLY A 167 -13.20 -13.80 -6.39
CA GLY A 167 -14.05 -12.61 -6.31
C GLY A 167 -14.89 -12.55 -5.03
N ASP A 168 -15.30 -13.70 -4.48
CA ASP A 168 -16.06 -13.78 -3.23
C ASP A 168 -15.20 -13.42 -2.00
N ARG A 169 -13.86 -13.49 -2.13
CA ARG A 169 -12.89 -13.15 -1.08
C ARG A 169 -12.55 -11.66 -1.08
N ILE A 170 -12.83 -10.95 -2.15
CA ILE A 170 -12.59 -9.52 -2.28
C ILE A 170 -13.80 -8.75 -1.75
N ASP A 171 -13.57 -7.86 -0.76
CA ASP A 171 -14.61 -6.95 -0.31
C ASP A 171 -14.87 -5.89 -1.38
N ARG A 172 -13.79 -5.30 -1.89
CA ARG A 172 -13.83 -4.27 -2.90
C ARG A 172 -12.46 -4.11 -3.58
N ILE A 173 -12.50 -3.85 -4.88
CA ILE A 173 -11.35 -3.32 -5.61
C ILE A 173 -11.43 -1.79 -5.54
N VAL A 174 -10.40 -1.15 -4.97
CA VAL A 174 -10.28 0.32 -4.95
C VAL A 174 -9.19 0.69 -5.96
N TRP A 175 -9.60 1.28 -7.06
CA TRP A 175 -8.72 1.53 -8.19
C TRP A 175 -8.57 3.02 -8.47
N TYR A 176 -7.33 3.53 -8.48
CA TYR A 176 -7.07 4.84 -9.05
C TYR A 176 -7.10 4.76 -10.58
N ASN A 177 -7.90 5.62 -11.19
CA ASN A 177 -7.83 5.88 -12.61
C ASN A 177 -8.23 7.33 -12.90
N ASN A 178 -7.56 7.98 -13.86
CA ASN A 178 -7.75 9.40 -14.11
C ASN A 178 -9.21 9.77 -14.39
N GLN A 179 -9.96 8.91 -15.09
CA GLN A 179 -11.35 9.15 -15.45
C GLN A 179 -12.15 7.84 -15.53
N ALA A 180 -13.33 7.83 -14.93
CA ALA A 180 -14.23 6.67 -14.94
C ALA A 180 -15.18 6.66 -16.13
N GLU A 181 -15.68 7.82 -16.57
CA GLU A 181 -16.62 7.96 -17.68
C GLU A 181 -16.29 9.19 -18.56
N PRO A 182 -15.96 9.00 -19.85
CA PRO A 182 -15.53 7.70 -20.40
C PRO A 182 -14.23 7.21 -19.73
N LEU A 183 -13.99 5.89 -19.72
CA LEU A 183 -12.76 5.33 -19.19
C LEU A 183 -11.55 5.86 -19.96
N ALA A 184 -10.65 6.54 -19.28
CA ALA A 184 -9.42 7.07 -19.83
C ALA A 184 -8.38 7.28 -18.73
N GLY A 185 -7.09 7.21 -19.08
CA GLY A 185 -5.98 7.45 -18.18
C GLY A 185 -4.93 6.36 -18.22
N ALA A 186 -3.80 6.64 -17.62
CA ALA A 186 -2.61 5.79 -17.74
C ALA A 186 -2.84 4.35 -17.28
N ASN A 187 -3.50 4.15 -16.13
CA ASN A 187 -3.76 2.83 -15.58
C ASN A 187 -4.74 2.02 -16.43
N PHE A 188 -5.76 2.68 -17.00
CA PHE A 188 -6.65 2.04 -17.97
C PHE A 188 -5.92 1.72 -19.29
N GLU A 189 -5.10 2.62 -19.79
CA GLU A 189 -4.40 2.46 -21.07
C GLU A 189 -3.28 1.42 -21.01
N ALA A 190 -2.70 1.19 -19.83
CA ALA A 190 -1.68 0.16 -19.62
C ALA A 190 -2.24 -1.27 -19.85
N ASP A 191 -3.52 -1.52 -19.52
CA ASP A 191 -4.23 -2.74 -19.88
C ASP A 191 -5.75 -2.52 -19.91
N SER A 192 -6.24 -1.99 -21.01
CA SER A 192 -7.66 -1.70 -21.17
C SER A 192 -8.54 -2.97 -21.26
N VAL A 193 -7.97 -4.11 -21.64
CA VAL A 193 -8.67 -5.38 -21.72
C VAL A 193 -8.92 -5.93 -20.33
N ALA A 194 -7.89 -5.97 -19.50
CA ALA A 194 -8.01 -6.38 -18.09
C ALA A 194 -8.96 -5.45 -17.32
N ALA A 195 -8.82 -4.13 -17.49
CA ALA A 195 -9.68 -3.17 -16.83
C ALA A 195 -11.17 -3.42 -17.14
N ARG A 196 -11.53 -3.58 -18.42
CA ARG A 196 -12.93 -3.87 -18.82
C ARG A 196 -13.41 -5.21 -18.25
N ALA A 197 -12.56 -6.23 -18.23
CA ALA A 197 -12.91 -7.54 -17.69
C ALA A 197 -13.19 -7.47 -16.17
N VAL A 198 -12.36 -6.77 -15.41
CA VAL A 198 -12.55 -6.58 -13.97
C VAL A 198 -13.82 -5.78 -13.68
N LEU A 199 -14.06 -4.68 -14.41
CA LEU A 199 -15.28 -3.87 -14.24
C LEU A 199 -16.57 -4.64 -14.59
N ALA A 200 -16.48 -5.68 -15.42
CA ALA A 200 -17.58 -6.56 -15.78
C ALA A 200 -17.68 -7.82 -14.89
N SER A 201 -16.75 -8.05 -13.97
CA SER A 201 -16.66 -9.29 -13.19
C SER A 201 -17.76 -9.46 -12.13
N GLY A 202 -18.42 -8.38 -11.75
CA GLY A 202 -19.39 -8.37 -10.64
C GLY A 202 -18.77 -8.11 -9.27
N VAL A 203 -17.45 -8.16 -9.14
CA VAL A 203 -16.75 -7.73 -7.91
C VAL A 203 -16.99 -6.23 -7.69
N PRO A 204 -17.30 -5.75 -6.47
CA PRO A 204 -17.47 -4.32 -6.23
C PRO A 204 -16.19 -3.54 -6.54
N VAL A 205 -16.30 -2.49 -7.37
CA VAL A 205 -15.20 -1.61 -7.75
C VAL A 205 -15.51 -0.16 -7.39
N ALA A 206 -14.60 0.45 -6.62
CA ALA A 206 -14.55 1.89 -6.42
C ALA A 206 -13.47 2.48 -7.33
N VAL A 207 -13.86 3.24 -8.34
CA VAL A 207 -12.93 3.98 -9.19
C VAL A 207 -12.72 5.36 -8.59
N VAL A 208 -11.56 5.57 -7.97
CA VAL A 208 -11.18 6.85 -7.40
C VAL A 208 -10.47 7.68 -8.46
N SER A 209 -10.92 8.90 -8.69
CA SER A 209 -10.39 9.78 -9.74
C SER A 209 -10.08 11.18 -9.19
N ALA A 210 -9.04 11.79 -9.73
CA ALA A 210 -8.78 13.20 -9.47
C ALA A 210 -9.85 14.07 -10.14
N ASN A 211 -10.20 15.18 -9.48
CA ASN A 211 -11.02 16.22 -10.12
C ASN A 211 -10.09 17.33 -10.65
N PRO A 212 -10.02 17.53 -11.97
CA PRO A 212 -9.16 18.57 -12.54
C PRO A 212 -9.50 20.01 -12.09
N ALA A 213 -10.74 20.23 -11.61
CA ALA A 213 -11.16 21.54 -11.10
C ALA A 213 -10.64 21.84 -9.68
N CYS A 214 -10.28 20.80 -8.92
CA CYS A 214 -9.70 20.93 -7.59
C CYS A 214 -8.56 19.91 -7.40
N PRO A 215 -7.42 20.08 -8.10
CA PRO A 215 -6.32 19.13 -8.07
C PRO A 215 -5.68 19.08 -6.68
N LEU A 216 -5.35 17.89 -6.23
CA LEU A 216 -4.56 17.69 -5.02
C LEU A 216 -3.07 17.68 -5.39
N VAL A 217 -2.36 18.76 -5.06
CA VAL A 217 -0.97 18.97 -5.44
C VAL A 217 -0.04 18.76 -4.25
N VAL A 218 1.06 18.04 -4.46
CA VAL A 218 2.14 17.94 -3.48
C VAL A 218 2.98 19.22 -3.53
N THR A 219 2.78 20.08 -2.54
CA THR A 219 3.48 21.36 -2.41
C THR A 219 4.63 21.26 -1.40
N PRO A 220 5.61 22.19 -1.42
CA PRO A 220 6.63 22.29 -0.37
C PRO A 220 6.00 22.37 1.04
N SER A 221 4.91 23.13 1.20
CA SER A 221 4.19 23.27 2.49
C SER A 221 3.54 21.94 2.94
N LEU A 222 2.98 21.16 2.02
CA LEU A 222 2.48 19.83 2.36
C LEU A 222 3.61 18.90 2.79
N LEU A 223 4.76 18.94 2.10
CA LEU A 223 5.93 18.15 2.49
C LEU A 223 6.51 18.57 3.84
N ASP A 224 6.49 19.87 4.17
CA ASP A 224 6.88 20.34 5.50
C ASP A 224 5.94 19.80 6.58
N SER A 225 4.65 19.77 6.30
CA SER A 225 3.64 19.20 7.20
C SER A 225 3.80 17.69 7.36
N ILE A 226 4.09 16.96 6.27
CA ILE A 226 4.39 15.52 6.31
C ILE A 226 5.66 15.28 7.13
N ALA A 227 6.74 16.04 6.90
CA ALA A 227 8.00 15.91 7.62
C ALA A 227 7.86 16.15 9.13
N ALA A 228 6.86 16.93 9.55
CA ALA A 228 6.56 17.18 10.95
C ALA A 228 5.85 16.00 11.65
N VAL A 229 5.33 15.02 10.89
CA VAL A 229 4.74 13.79 11.45
C VAL A 229 5.86 12.87 11.93
N PRO A 230 5.90 12.44 13.21
CA PRO A 230 7.05 11.73 13.79
C PRO A 230 7.05 10.23 13.47
N THR A 231 6.87 9.83 12.20
CA THR A 231 6.92 8.45 11.74
C THR A 231 8.05 8.25 10.72
N VAL A 232 8.54 7.02 10.60
CA VAL A 232 9.57 6.66 9.60
C VAL A 232 9.02 6.79 8.18
N TYR A 233 7.74 6.52 7.99
CA TYR A 233 7.03 6.61 6.71
C TYR A 233 6.93 8.05 6.23
N ALA A 234 6.47 8.96 7.09
CA ALA A 234 6.38 10.39 6.78
C ALA A 234 7.77 10.97 6.45
N ARG A 235 8.80 10.58 7.22
CA ARG A 235 10.17 10.99 6.93
C ARG A 235 10.63 10.50 5.57
N LYS A 236 10.42 9.21 5.25
CA LYS A 236 10.80 8.66 3.94
C LYS A 236 10.11 9.38 2.79
N ILE A 237 8.80 9.66 2.91
CA ILE A 237 8.08 10.47 1.92
C ILE A 237 8.75 11.83 1.74
N ALA A 238 8.97 12.57 2.83
CA ALA A 238 9.55 13.91 2.77
C ALA A 238 10.95 13.90 2.16
N ASP A 239 11.82 12.98 2.57
CA ASP A 239 13.20 12.89 2.10
C ASP A 239 13.25 12.54 0.60
N THR A 240 12.46 11.54 0.16
CA THR A 240 12.40 11.16 -1.25
C THR A 240 11.87 12.29 -2.14
N HIS A 241 10.82 13.01 -1.68
CA HIS A 241 10.24 14.10 -2.47
C HIS A 241 11.06 15.38 -2.49
N ARG A 242 11.94 15.58 -1.50
CA ARG A 242 12.91 16.68 -1.46
C ARG A 242 14.20 16.39 -2.24
N ALA A 243 14.39 15.14 -2.65
CA ALA A 243 15.51 14.74 -3.50
C ALA A 243 15.17 14.90 -4.99
N ALA A 244 16.21 15.00 -5.83
CA ALA A 244 16.03 14.91 -7.26
C ALA A 244 15.61 13.47 -7.64
N PRO A 245 14.71 13.27 -8.60
CA PRO A 245 14.18 14.29 -9.50
C PRO A 245 12.90 14.97 -9.01
N LEU A 246 12.25 14.46 -7.93
CA LEU A 246 10.92 14.90 -7.50
C LEU A 246 10.89 16.34 -7.01
N ALA A 247 11.94 16.80 -6.34
CA ALA A 247 12.01 18.19 -5.82
C ALA A 247 11.66 19.24 -6.87
N LYS A 248 12.14 19.06 -8.10
CA LYS A 248 11.85 20.00 -9.19
C LYS A 248 10.37 20.01 -9.58
N LEU A 249 9.69 18.88 -9.50
CA LEU A 249 8.24 18.77 -9.79
C LEU A 249 7.42 19.39 -8.66
N VAL A 250 7.84 19.19 -7.42
CA VAL A 250 7.21 19.80 -6.24
C VAL A 250 7.32 21.32 -6.31
N ASP A 251 8.54 21.86 -6.56
CA ASP A 251 8.78 23.29 -6.65
C ASP A 251 8.01 23.95 -7.80
N ALA A 252 7.81 23.22 -8.89
CA ALA A 252 7.03 23.69 -10.04
C ALA A 252 5.51 23.51 -9.87
N GLY A 253 5.03 22.86 -8.80
CA GLY A 253 3.62 22.54 -8.59
C GLY A 253 3.06 21.50 -9.57
N HIS A 254 3.93 20.66 -10.13
CA HIS A 254 3.55 19.67 -11.15
C HIS A 254 3.36 18.27 -10.58
N LEU A 255 3.71 18.03 -9.31
CA LEU A 255 3.53 16.73 -8.67
C LEU A 255 2.12 16.64 -8.05
N GLN A 256 1.32 15.74 -8.58
CA GLN A 256 -0.03 15.50 -8.09
C GLN A 256 -0.03 14.41 -7.01
N ALA A 257 -1.03 14.46 -6.14
CA ALA A 257 -1.31 13.41 -5.15
C ALA A 257 -2.47 12.55 -5.66
N TRP A 258 -2.24 11.83 -6.76
CA TRP A 258 -3.29 11.04 -7.41
C TRP A 258 -3.66 9.80 -6.62
N ASP A 259 -2.71 8.93 -6.36
CA ASP A 259 -2.93 7.67 -5.65
C ASP A 259 -3.20 7.86 -4.16
N ASP A 260 -2.73 8.98 -3.59
CA ASP A 260 -3.09 9.37 -2.22
C ASP A 260 -4.61 9.48 -2.03
N LEU A 261 -5.35 9.84 -3.10
CA LEU A 261 -6.81 9.87 -3.07
C LEU A 261 -7.42 8.51 -2.74
N VAL A 262 -6.75 7.40 -3.10
CA VAL A 262 -7.20 6.04 -2.76
C VAL A 262 -7.09 5.82 -1.26
N ALA A 263 -5.96 6.20 -0.65
CA ALA A 263 -5.82 6.14 0.80
C ALA A 263 -6.83 7.06 1.49
N VAL A 264 -6.97 8.30 1.04
CA VAL A 264 -7.97 9.24 1.58
C VAL A 264 -9.38 8.68 1.47
N TRP A 265 -9.75 8.08 0.32
CA TRP A 265 -11.06 7.47 0.13
C TRP A 265 -11.31 6.32 1.11
N LEU A 266 -10.30 5.53 1.40
CA LEU A 266 -10.40 4.39 2.33
C LEU A 266 -10.77 4.83 3.75
N PHE A 267 -10.24 5.98 4.20
CA PHE A 267 -10.43 6.48 5.57
C PHE A 267 -11.55 7.51 5.70
N ALA A 268 -11.77 8.31 4.66
CA ALA A 268 -12.72 9.41 4.64
C ALA A 268 -13.57 9.43 3.34
N PRO A 269 -14.31 8.34 3.03
CA PRO A 269 -15.10 8.23 1.80
C PRO A 269 -16.16 9.33 1.67
N GLU A 270 -16.61 9.92 2.78
CA GLU A 270 -17.58 11.02 2.81
C GLU A 270 -17.05 12.32 2.21
N LEU A 271 -15.74 12.43 1.95
CA LEU A 271 -15.16 13.58 1.24
C LEU A 271 -15.44 13.54 -0.26
N PHE A 272 -15.83 12.39 -0.78
CA PHE A 272 -16.00 12.14 -2.21
C PHE A 272 -17.48 12.08 -2.60
N VAL A 273 -17.76 12.50 -3.82
CA VAL A 273 -19.10 12.32 -4.41
C VAL A 273 -19.12 11.00 -5.17
N PRO A 274 -20.01 10.06 -4.75
CA PRO A 274 -20.20 8.83 -5.49
C PRO A 274 -21.04 9.06 -6.74
N ARG A 275 -20.69 8.36 -7.82
CA ARG A 275 -21.48 8.28 -9.05
C ARG A 275 -21.52 6.83 -9.53
N GLU A 276 -22.69 6.27 -9.62
CA GLU A 276 -22.86 4.92 -10.19
C GLU A 276 -22.47 4.93 -11.67
N VAL A 277 -21.57 4.02 -12.04
CA VAL A 277 -21.12 3.82 -13.43
C VAL A 277 -21.85 2.63 -14.04
N SER A 278 -21.86 1.49 -13.34
CA SER A 278 -22.61 0.29 -13.71
C SER A 278 -22.68 -0.66 -12.53
N GLY A 279 -23.83 -1.23 -12.22
CA GLY A 279 -24.01 -2.34 -11.28
C GLY A 279 -23.07 -2.37 -10.06
N SER A 280 -21.94 -3.07 -10.17
CA SER A 280 -20.93 -3.18 -9.12
C SER A 280 -19.87 -2.07 -9.13
N VAL A 281 -19.93 -1.10 -10.07
CA VAL A 281 -18.89 -0.07 -10.26
C VAL A 281 -19.42 1.30 -9.87
N THR A 282 -18.74 1.95 -8.93
CA THR A 282 -19.02 3.33 -8.52
C THR A 282 -17.73 4.17 -8.65
N SER A 283 -17.84 5.34 -9.27
CA SER A 283 -16.75 6.32 -9.31
C SER A 283 -16.85 7.33 -8.16
N TYR A 284 -15.70 7.83 -7.74
CA TYR A 284 -15.56 8.76 -6.61
C TYR A 284 -14.58 9.87 -6.98
N SER A 285 -14.96 11.12 -6.74
CA SER A 285 -14.06 12.27 -6.90
C SER A 285 -14.37 13.35 -5.87
N LEU A 286 -13.35 14.15 -5.53
CA LEU A 286 -13.55 15.30 -4.65
C LEU A 286 -14.42 16.35 -5.35
N PRO A 287 -15.43 16.92 -4.68
CA PRO A 287 -16.37 17.85 -5.34
C PRO A 287 -15.78 19.26 -5.53
N ASP A 288 -14.90 19.72 -4.61
CA ASP A 288 -14.47 21.11 -4.52
C ASP A 288 -13.13 21.29 -3.80
N GLU A 289 -12.58 22.51 -3.82
CA GLU A 289 -11.34 22.87 -3.15
C GLU A 289 -11.38 22.70 -1.62
N ALA A 290 -12.55 22.87 -1.00
CA ALA A 290 -12.68 22.68 0.46
C ALA A 290 -12.52 21.20 0.80
N SER A 291 -13.02 20.30 -0.04
CA SER A 291 -12.82 18.84 0.08
C SER A 291 -11.37 18.46 -0.21
N ALA A 292 -10.70 19.10 -1.18
CA ALA A 292 -9.27 18.91 -1.43
C ALA A 292 -8.42 19.34 -0.23
N GLY A 293 -8.76 20.46 0.43
CA GLY A 293 -8.11 20.89 1.67
C GLY A 293 -8.29 19.88 2.82
N ARG A 294 -9.48 19.29 2.95
CA ARG A 294 -9.73 18.22 3.93
C ARG A 294 -8.97 16.93 3.57
N ALA A 295 -8.87 16.59 2.29
CA ALA A 295 -8.08 15.46 1.82
C ALA A 295 -6.58 15.62 2.18
N GLN A 296 -6.01 16.83 2.09
CA GLN A 296 -4.65 17.09 2.57
C GLN A 296 -4.51 16.87 4.08
N ALA A 297 -5.50 17.29 4.87
CA ALA A 297 -5.51 17.05 6.31
C ALA A 297 -5.60 15.55 6.62
N GLU A 298 -6.37 14.80 5.83
CA GLU A 298 -6.52 13.35 5.98
C GLU A 298 -5.22 12.60 5.63
N ILE A 299 -4.46 13.01 4.60
CA ILE A 299 -3.12 12.47 4.34
C ILE A 299 -2.23 12.55 5.58
N LEU A 300 -2.26 13.68 6.28
CA LEU A 300 -1.49 13.85 7.52
C LEU A 300 -2.04 13.00 8.68
N ALA A 301 -3.35 12.78 8.73
CA ALA A 301 -3.98 11.93 9.74
C ALA A 301 -3.62 10.45 9.54
N ILE A 302 -3.65 9.96 8.30
CA ILE A 302 -3.29 8.58 7.94
C ILE A 302 -1.83 8.26 8.32
N LEU A 303 -0.92 9.23 8.22
CA LEU A 303 0.50 9.08 8.53
C LEU A 303 0.83 9.09 10.03
N ARG A 304 -0.12 9.42 10.92
CA ARG A 304 0.05 9.49 12.39
C ARG A 304 -0.21 8.15 13.07
#